data_e1e2dfc894af4b352168c9fd4bcfc468
#
_entry.id   e1e2dfc894af4b352168c9fd4bcfc468
#
_cell.length_a   1.000
_cell.length_b   1.000
_cell.length_c   1.000
_cell.angle_alpha   90.00
_cell.angle_beta   90.00
_cell.angle_gamma   90.00
#
_symmetry.space_group_name_H-M   'P 1'
#
loop_
_entity.id
_entity.type
_entity.pdbx_description
1 polymer ?
#
loop_
_entity_poly.entity_id
_entity_poly.type
_entity_poly.pdbx_seq_one_letter_code
_entity_poly.pdbx_strand_id
1 'polypeptide(L)'
;MKKGYYFLLLIYLSFGLSPHLWSQLRVEGARYTEAKAPEGQRMRVLLLNEVSSATTLYFTANSGEQLMTYTENLRDAKPVATAQYNGTAWQLVNPPLGCGYFVQPSQGLPDAYYWLIDYAKQPFPQAPFVAEIDSDSPCERVVLRAEGGFTDLSCYTPQGSLTPIARSYKVQYQDQEYDAANTIFVEKKRVQMLQPQQGVLRLLAPLTDTEFTLLGDAFSEELGYNFEPLHTQKLLGQRVEVHGNLRLVGSTSKADSLPKGSLPRSLSAPAQIEMHAIGNAPVATLFQWRIVRGEAANTENSSVVFQYSGADCSYTFTEAGAYTIELSATSRNGVCSASRDKVTTSVQTSRLEVPNAFSPTSSPGINDVFRVVHTSLVEFDGRIYNEWGNELYHWTDPNGGWDGTYRGQSVSGGVYYYVIYARGADGKVYNERGHINVLDGDLQSSHPNSF
;
A
#
# COMPACT_ATOMS: atom_id res chain seq x y z
N MET A 1 -38.89 -10.42 5.48
CA MET A 1 -38.97 -11.88 5.47
C MET A 1 -38.59 -12.39 4.09
N LYS A 2 -37.40 -12.98 3.96
CA LYS A 2 -37.00 -14.10 3.09
C LYS A 2 -35.49 -14.28 3.24
N LYS A 3 -35.12 -15.26 4.06
CA LYS A 3 -33.75 -15.75 4.23
C LYS A 3 -33.43 -16.60 3.00
N GLY A 4 -32.36 -16.24 2.27
CA GLY A 4 -31.77 -17.06 1.23
C GLY A 4 -30.58 -17.82 1.82
N TYR A 5 -30.71 -19.12 1.96
CA TYR A 5 -29.63 -20.04 2.30
C TYR A 5 -28.79 -20.30 1.07
N TYR A 6 -27.51 -19.96 1.09
CA TYR A 6 -26.54 -20.46 0.11
C TYR A 6 -26.01 -21.81 0.59
N PHE A 7 -26.39 -22.84 -0.13
CA PHE A 7 -25.88 -24.21 -0.01
C PHE A 7 -24.51 -24.24 -0.71
N LEU A 8 -23.44 -24.40 0.06
CA LEU A 8 -22.10 -24.67 -0.45
C LEU A 8 -22.03 -26.15 -0.83
N LEU A 9 -22.08 -26.43 -2.14
CA LEU A 9 -21.90 -27.76 -2.71
C LEU A 9 -20.41 -28.08 -2.72
N LEU A 10 -19.94 -28.85 -1.72
CA LEU A 10 -18.63 -29.48 -1.72
C LEU A 10 -18.60 -30.60 -2.75
N ILE A 11 -18.05 -30.33 -3.94
CA ILE A 11 -17.74 -31.35 -4.94
C ILE A 11 -16.47 -32.06 -4.49
N TYR A 12 -16.62 -33.23 -3.90
CA TYR A 12 -15.54 -34.22 -3.76
C TYR A 12 -15.20 -34.77 -5.14
N LEU A 13 -14.15 -34.24 -5.76
CA LEU A 13 -13.50 -34.90 -6.91
C LEU A 13 -12.65 -36.04 -6.33
N SER A 14 -13.20 -37.23 -6.31
CA SER A 14 -12.46 -38.47 -6.13
C SER A 14 -11.58 -38.70 -7.37
N PHE A 15 -10.38 -38.16 -7.36
CA PHE A 15 -9.33 -38.65 -8.25
C PHE A 15 -8.97 -40.06 -7.78
N GLY A 16 -9.28 -41.04 -8.62
CA GLY A 16 -8.82 -42.41 -8.48
C GLY A 16 -7.29 -42.46 -8.55
N LEU A 17 -6.64 -42.35 -7.41
CA LEU A 17 -5.23 -42.68 -7.23
C LEU A 17 -5.15 -44.21 -7.22
N SER A 18 -4.62 -44.76 -8.30
CA SER A 18 -4.07 -46.12 -8.27
C SER A 18 -3.14 -46.21 -7.07
N PRO A 19 -3.24 -47.25 -6.23
CA PRO A 19 -2.27 -47.43 -5.15
C PRO A 19 -0.99 -47.96 -5.80
N HIS A 20 -0.12 -47.06 -6.28
CA HIS A 20 1.29 -47.38 -6.34
C HIS A 20 1.74 -47.50 -4.88
N LEU A 21 1.97 -48.74 -4.45
CA LEU A 21 2.67 -49.02 -3.20
C LEU A 21 4.09 -48.43 -3.28
N TRP A 22 4.20 -47.15 -2.97
CA TRP A 22 5.48 -46.52 -2.79
C TRP A 22 6.13 -47.14 -1.55
N SER A 23 7.35 -47.57 -1.67
CA SER A 23 8.18 -47.98 -0.54
C SER A 23 8.11 -46.89 0.53
N GLN A 24 7.28 -47.12 1.56
CA GLN A 24 7.06 -46.10 2.60
C GLN A 24 8.16 -46.26 3.62
N LEU A 25 9.00 -45.24 3.74
CA LEU A 25 9.83 -45.07 4.90
C LEU A 25 8.94 -44.64 6.07
N ARG A 26 9.00 -45.39 7.17
CA ARG A 26 8.37 -45.03 8.45
C ARG A 26 9.46 -44.72 9.47
N VAL A 27 9.33 -43.64 10.20
CA VAL A 27 10.22 -43.18 11.24
C VAL A 27 9.52 -43.32 12.59
N GLU A 28 10.16 -44.00 13.54
CA GLU A 28 9.71 -44.09 14.92
C GLU A 28 10.81 -43.58 15.88
N GLY A 29 10.39 -42.99 17.01
CA GLY A 29 11.31 -42.52 18.06
C GLY A 29 12.05 -41.20 17.74
N ALA A 30 11.74 -40.53 16.63
CA ALA A 30 12.25 -39.18 16.30
C ALA A 30 11.19 -38.34 15.60
N ARG A 31 11.26 -37.02 15.80
CA ARG A 31 10.52 -36.07 14.95
C ARG A 31 11.26 -35.89 13.63
N TYR A 32 10.53 -35.82 12.57
CA TYR A 32 11.10 -35.53 11.25
C TYR A 32 10.16 -34.63 10.42
N THR A 33 10.76 -33.95 9.45
CA THR A 33 10.03 -33.24 8.38
C THR A 33 10.68 -33.58 7.04
N GLU A 34 9.96 -33.37 5.96
CA GLU A 34 10.45 -33.60 4.61
C GLU A 34 10.73 -32.27 3.90
N ALA A 35 11.97 -32.07 3.48
CA ALA A 35 12.35 -30.93 2.67
C ALA A 35 12.08 -31.17 1.17
N LYS A 36 11.92 -30.10 0.41
CA LYS A 36 11.76 -30.18 -1.06
C LYS A 36 13.04 -30.80 -1.65
N ALA A 37 12.92 -32.00 -2.19
CA ALA A 37 14.02 -32.68 -2.86
C ALA A 37 14.26 -32.12 -4.28
N PRO A 38 15.46 -32.38 -4.86
CA PRO A 38 15.76 -32.08 -6.24
C PRO A 38 14.77 -32.78 -7.20
N GLU A 39 14.30 -32.07 -8.21
CA GLU A 39 13.30 -32.59 -9.16
C GLU A 39 13.86 -33.70 -10.04
N GLY A 40 13.03 -34.67 -10.42
CA GLY A 40 13.34 -35.73 -11.38
C GLY A 40 14.18 -36.89 -10.86
N GLN A 41 14.57 -36.93 -9.59
CA GLN A 41 15.51 -37.92 -9.07
C GLN A 41 14.93 -39.03 -8.20
N ARG A 42 13.60 -39.10 -8.05
CA ARG A 42 12.93 -40.04 -7.11
C ARG A 42 13.48 -39.93 -5.69
N MET A 43 13.97 -38.77 -5.30
CA MET A 43 14.66 -38.55 -4.03
C MET A 43 13.73 -37.87 -3.04
N ARG A 44 13.83 -38.27 -1.77
CA ARG A 44 13.17 -37.64 -0.63
C ARG A 44 14.24 -37.26 0.40
N VAL A 45 14.16 -36.03 0.92
CA VAL A 45 15.08 -35.50 1.89
C VAL A 45 14.36 -35.33 3.22
N LEU A 46 14.79 -36.10 4.22
CA LEU A 46 14.20 -36.07 5.55
C LEU A 46 15.18 -35.43 6.54
N LEU A 47 14.68 -34.46 7.28
CA LEU A 47 15.39 -33.84 8.40
C LEU A 47 14.90 -34.48 9.70
N LEU A 48 15.81 -35.01 10.51
CA LEU A 48 15.49 -35.55 11.83
C LEU A 48 16.06 -34.60 12.89
N ASN A 49 15.24 -34.27 13.88
CA ASN A 49 15.65 -33.33 14.93
C ASN A 49 16.72 -33.96 15.83
N GLU A 50 16.46 -35.16 16.28
CA GLU A 50 17.35 -35.89 17.18
C GLU A 50 17.30 -37.39 16.85
N VAL A 51 18.48 -38.00 16.71
CA VAL A 51 18.58 -39.45 16.56
C VAL A 51 19.14 -40.03 17.87
N SER A 52 18.41 -40.98 18.42
CA SER A 52 18.76 -41.68 19.64
C SER A 52 18.72 -43.20 19.42
N SER A 53 19.12 -43.95 20.42
CA SER A 53 18.98 -45.42 20.42
C SER A 53 17.54 -45.91 20.28
N ALA A 54 16.54 -45.01 20.51
CA ALA A 54 15.12 -45.30 20.30
C ALA A 54 14.66 -45.01 18.86
N THR A 55 15.46 -44.29 18.05
CA THR A 55 15.10 -43.95 16.69
C THR A 55 15.23 -45.15 15.77
N THR A 56 14.16 -45.52 15.12
CA THR A 56 14.10 -46.66 14.21
C THR A 56 13.48 -46.25 12.88
N LEU A 57 14.13 -46.63 11.80
CA LEU A 57 13.63 -46.47 10.43
C LEU A 57 13.15 -47.83 9.91
N TYR A 58 12.00 -47.84 9.25
CA TYR A 58 11.44 -49.01 8.60
C TYR A 58 11.32 -48.75 7.10
N PHE A 59 12.08 -49.49 6.30
CA PHE A 59 12.04 -49.45 4.84
C PHE A 59 11.24 -50.64 4.32
N THR A 60 10.06 -50.44 3.79
CA THR A 60 9.26 -51.53 3.21
C THR A 60 10.06 -52.21 2.10
N ALA A 61 10.09 -53.54 2.12
CA ALA A 61 10.87 -54.34 1.20
C ALA A 61 10.24 -55.72 1.04
N ASN A 62 10.42 -56.33 -0.14
CA ASN A 62 10.07 -57.70 -0.38
C ASN A 62 11.23 -58.68 -0.03
N SER A 63 10.90 -59.96 0.04
CA SER A 63 11.92 -60.98 0.28
C SER A 63 12.96 -61.01 -0.85
N GLY A 64 14.23 -60.95 -0.50
CA GLY A 64 15.35 -60.92 -1.44
C GLY A 64 15.84 -59.53 -1.84
N GLU A 65 15.11 -58.44 -1.46
CA GLU A 65 15.58 -57.07 -1.63
C GLU A 65 16.49 -56.65 -0.49
N GLN A 66 17.47 -55.77 -0.75
CA GLN A 66 18.49 -55.38 0.24
C GLN A 66 18.38 -53.87 0.54
N LEU A 67 18.51 -53.50 1.82
CA LEU A 67 18.69 -52.12 2.22
C LEU A 67 20.13 -51.68 1.98
N MET A 68 20.31 -50.64 1.16
CA MET A 68 21.61 -50.09 0.77
C MET A 68 21.74 -48.68 1.34
N THR A 69 22.99 -48.26 1.58
CA THR A 69 23.37 -46.89 1.96
C THR A 69 24.49 -46.38 1.06
N TYR A 70 24.50 -45.07 0.79
CA TYR A 70 25.57 -44.38 0.07
C TYR A 70 25.92 -43.06 0.77
N THR A 71 27.16 -42.61 0.63
CA THR A 71 27.64 -41.35 1.24
C THR A 71 27.62 -40.17 0.28
N GLU A 72 28.19 -40.32 -0.90
CA GLU A 72 28.25 -39.26 -1.89
C GLU A 72 27.47 -39.63 -3.17
N ASN A 73 27.62 -40.89 -3.63
CA ASN A 73 26.92 -41.37 -4.84
C ASN A 73 26.66 -42.88 -4.78
N LEU A 74 25.87 -43.40 -5.73
CA LEU A 74 25.54 -44.84 -5.77
C LEU A 74 26.71 -45.76 -6.05
N ARG A 75 27.89 -45.27 -6.51
CA ARG A 75 29.10 -46.10 -6.66
C ARG A 75 29.66 -46.52 -5.32
N ASP A 76 29.39 -45.77 -4.25
CA ASP A 76 29.81 -46.05 -2.88
C ASP A 76 28.76 -46.89 -2.13
N ALA A 77 27.68 -47.29 -2.82
CA ALA A 77 26.59 -48.00 -2.18
C ALA A 77 27.01 -49.37 -1.65
N LYS A 78 26.64 -49.64 -0.41
CA LYS A 78 26.91 -50.88 0.29
C LYS A 78 25.70 -51.34 1.11
N PRO A 79 25.56 -52.65 1.35
CA PRO A 79 24.51 -53.15 2.24
C PRO A 79 24.64 -52.57 3.65
N VAL A 80 23.49 -52.28 4.30
CA VAL A 80 23.44 -51.81 5.69
C VAL A 80 23.55 -53.04 6.61
N ALA A 81 24.75 -53.30 7.11
CA ALA A 81 25.02 -54.50 7.92
C ALA A 81 24.24 -54.57 9.24
N THR A 82 23.86 -53.43 9.81
CA THR A 82 23.11 -53.32 11.08
C THR A 82 21.61 -53.42 10.94
N ALA A 83 21.08 -53.42 9.69
CA ALA A 83 19.66 -53.52 9.46
C ALA A 83 19.18 -54.98 9.60
N GLN A 84 17.98 -55.16 10.12
CA GLN A 84 17.32 -56.44 10.31
C GLN A 84 16.02 -56.50 9.46
N TYR A 85 15.84 -57.58 8.71
CA TYR A 85 14.62 -57.81 7.93
C TYR A 85 13.59 -58.55 8.75
N ASN A 86 12.38 -57.99 8.88
CA ASN A 86 11.31 -58.59 9.70
C ASN A 86 10.24 -59.33 8.88
N GLY A 87 10.49 -59.57 7.59
CA GLY A 87 9.56 -60.22 6.67
C GLY A 87 8.77 -59.25 5.77
N THR A 88 8.66 -57.95 6.12
CA THR A 88 7.94 -56.93 5.37
C THR A 88 8.72 -55.60 5.20
N ALA A 89 9.71 -55.40 6.06
CA ALA A 89 10.53 -54.20 6.04
C ALA A 89 11.93 -54.45 6.63
N TRP A 90 12.91 -53.67 6.19
CA TRP A 90 14.17 -53.51 6.84
C TRP A 90 14.05 -52.52 8.02
N GLN A 91 14.42 -52.98 9.20
CA GLN A 91 14.46 -52.20 10.43
C GLN A 91 15.89 -51.76 10.69
N LEU A 92 16.12 -50.45 10.84
CA LEU A 92 17.41 -49.84 11.13
C LEU A 92 17.30 -49.02 12.40
N VAL A 93 17.88 -49.47 13.49
CA VAL A 93 17.93 -48.79 14.80
C VAL A 93 19.15 -47.86 14.84
N ASN A 94 18.97 -46.67 15.39
CA ASN A 94 20.00 -45.62 15.49
C ASN A 94 20.70 -45.37 14.14
N PRO A 95 19.96 -44.91 13.11
CA PRO A 95 20.46 -44.80 11.74
C PRO A 95 21.58 -43.76 11.65
N PRO A 96 22.68 -44.05 10.94
CA PRO A 96 23.63 -43.01 10.52
C PRO A 96 22.88 -41.91 9.70
N LEU A 97 23.20 -40.66 9.97
CA LEU A 97 22.66 -39.51 9.23
C LEU A 97 23.75 -38.88 8.36
N GLY A 98 23.38 -38.02 7.43
CA GLY A 98 24.28 -37.43 6.45
C GLY A 98 24.66 -38.43 5.34
N CYS A 99 23.78 -39.40 5.08
CA CYS A 99 23.91 -40.38 4.02
C CYS A 99 22.55 -40.70 3.38
N GLY A 100 22.58 -41.31 2.23
CA GLY A 100 21.38 -41.76 1.50
C GLY A 100 21.11 -43.26 1.73
N TYR A 101 19.81 -43.61 1.67
CA TYR A 101 19.32 -45.00 1.80
C TYR A 101 18.38 -45.31 0.64
N PHE A 102 18.34 -46.55 0.24
CA PHE A 102 17.37 -47.07 -0.71
C PHE A 102 17.24 -48.60 -0.57
N VAL A 103 16.09 -49.12 -0.96
CA VAL A 103 15.91 -50.56 -1.10
C VAL A 103 16.24 -50.93 -2.54
N GLN A 104 17.24 -51.82 -2.70
CA GLN A 104 17.63 -52.35 -4.01
C GLN A 104 16.68 -53.49 -4.38
N PRO A 105 15.85 -53.31 -5.41
CA PRO A 105 14.96 -54.39 -5.86
C PRO A 105 15.74 -55.49 -6.57
N SER A 106 15.17 -56.68 -6.63
CA SER A 106 15.76 -57.83 -7.35
C SER A 106 15.87 -57.55 -8.85
N GLN A 107 15.02 -56.73 -9.44
CA GLN A 107 15.09 -56.26 -10.81
C GLN A 107 14.65 -54.79 -10.89
N GLY A 108 15.28 -54.01 -11.77
CA GLY A 108 14.93 -52.61 -12.01
C GLY A 108 15.65 -51.59 -11.11
N LEU A 109 15.09 -50.40 -11.04
CA LEU A 109 15.60 -49.30 -10.26
C LEU A 109 14.84 -49.18 -8.94
N PRO A 110 15.48 -48.65 -7.89
CA PRO A 110 14.80 -48.30 -6.64
C PRO A 110 13.63 -47.36 -6.83
N ASP A 111 12.56 -47.56 -6.05
CA ASP A 111 11.37 -46.72 -6.09
C ASP A 111 11.67 -45.31 -5.58
N ALA A 112 12.46 -45.18 -4.52
CA ALA A 112 12.87 -43.92 -3.95
C ALA A 112 14.26 -44.01 -3.30
N TYR A 113 14.94 -42.88 -3.27
CA TYR A 113 16.19 -42.65 -2.52
C TYR A 113 15.87 -41.71 -1.36
N TYR A 114 16.33 -42.03 -0.15
CA TYR A 114 16.06 -41.24 1.06
C TYR A 114 17.38 -40.66 1.55
N TRP A 115 17.51 -39.34 1.54
CA TRP A 115 18.65 -38.67 2.18
C TRP A 115 18.25 -38.20 3.57
N LEU A 116 19.02 -38.53 4.58
CA LEU A 116 18.74 -38.24 5.97
C LEU A 116 19.70 -37.16 6.48
N ILE A 117 19.15 -36.07 6.98
CA ILE A 117 19.90 -34.94 7.54
C ILE A 117 19.71 -34.94 9.07
N ASP A 118 20.84 -34.89 9.79
CA ASP A 118 20.84 -34.57 11.22
C ASP A 118 20.71 -33.07 11.38
N TYR A 119 19.50 -32.61 11.69
CA TYR A 119 19.19 -31.17 11.77
C TYR A 119 19.93 -30.51 12.93
N ALA A 120 20.08 -31.19 14.08
CA ALA A 120 20.76 -30.66 15.25
C ALA A 120 22.27 -30.41 15.02
N LYS A 121 22.87 -31.13 14.05
CA LYS A 121 24.28 -30.94 13.68
C LYS A 121 24.51 -29.93 12.56
N GLN A 122 23.44 -29.34 12.02
CA GLN A 122 23.61 -28.33 10.98
C GLN A 122 24.08 -26.98 11.58
N PRO A 123 24.87 -26.20 10.84
CA PRO A 123 25.31 -24.91 11.33
C PRO A 123 24.11 -23.97 11.47
N PHE A 124 24.01 -23.30 12.61
CA PHE A 124 23.03 -22.23 12.87
C PHE A 124 23.75 -20.90 12.98
N PRO A 125 23.09 -19.80 12.55
CA PRO A 125 23.58 -18.46 12.81
C PRO A 125 23.79 -18.23 14.31
N GLN A 126 24.87 -17.54 14.67
CA GLN A 126 25.23 -17.21 16.05
C GLN A 126 25.36 -15.70 16.25
N ALA A 127 25.47 -15.28 17.51
CA ALA A 127 25.79 -13.89 17.84
C ALA A 127 27.28 -13.57 17.50
N PRO A 128 27.58 -12.34 17.06
CA PRO A 128 26.68 -11.19 16.95
C PRO A 128 25.71 -11.30 15.78
N PHE A 129 24.46 -10.92 16.01
CA PHE A 129 23.44 -10.72 14.98
C PHE A 129 23.23 -9.22 14.79
N VAL A 130 23.46 -8.72 13.59
CA VAL A 130 23.49 -7.28 13.28
C VAL A 130 22.61 -6.93 12.09
N ALA A 131 22.00 -5.75 12.15
CA ALA A 131 21.26 -5.15 11.06
C ALA A 131 22.01 -3.92 10.55
N GLU A 132 22.19 -3.84 9.24
CA GLU A 132 22.90 -2.74 8.57
C GLU A 132 22.06 -2.23 7.40
N ILE A 133 22.21 -0.94 7.08
CA ILE A 133 21.66 -0.38 5.86
C ILE A 133 22.41 -0.96 4.66
N ASP A 134 21.68 -1.43 3.67
CA ASP A 134 22.28 -1.95 2.42
C ASP A 134 22.98 -0.81 1.67
N SER A 135 24.30 -0.93 1.46
CA SER A 135 25.09 0.10 0.76
C SER A 135 24.67 0.33 -0.68
N ASP A 136 24.10 -0.69 -1.33
CA ASP A 136 23.68 -0.62 -2.73
C ASP A 136 22.28 0.01 -2.88
N SER A 137 21.49 -0.04 -1.81
CA SER A 137 20.10 0.47 -1.78
C SER A 137 19.75 1.06 -0.40
N PRO A 138 20.42 2.12 0.05
CA PRO A 138 20.37 2.58 1.43
C PRO A 138 18.99 3.10 1.88
N CYS A 139 18.14 3.49 0.93
CA CYS A 139 16.78 3.96 1.20
C CYS A 139 15.71 2.88 1.11
N GLU A 140 16.07 1.68 0.64
CA GLU A 140 15.09 0.63 0.34
C GLU A 140 15.34 -0.67 1.09
N ARG A 141 16.60 -1.00 1.41
CA ARG A 141 16.95 -2.33 1.92
C ARG A 141 17.80 -2.29 3.17
N VAL A 142 17.62 -3.36 3.95
CA VAL A 142 18.41 -3.71 5.13
C VAL A 142 19.04 -5.08 4.90
N VAL A 143 20.27 -5.24 5.39
CA VAL A 143 21.01 -6.49 5.39
C VAL A 143 21.16 -6.97 6.83
N LEU A 144 20.80 -8.24 7.07
CA LEU A 144 21.01 -8.89 8.36
C LEU A 144 22.19 -9.87 8.22
N ARG A 145 23.11 -9.81 9.18
CA ARG A 145 24.29 -10.66 9.28
C ARG A 145 24.35 -11.34 10.63
N ALA A 146 24.84 -12.55 10.65
CA ALA A 146 25.12 -13.28 11.89
C ALA A 146 26.49 -13.97 11.77
N GLU A 147 27.11 -14.27 12.90
CA GLU A 147 28.29 -15.12 12.89
C GLU A 147 27.94 -16.52 12.39
N GLY A 148 28.82 -17.11 11.59
CA GLY A 148 28.55 -18.36 10.86
C GLY A 148 27.75 -18.18 9.57
N GLY A 149 27.14 -17.00 9.35
CA GLY A 149 26.34 -16.69 8.17
C GLY A 149 25.01 -17.42 8.12
N PHE A 150 24.25 -17.16 7.06
CA PHE A 150 23.00 -17.84 6.74
C PHE A 150 23.24 -18.80 5.58
N THR A 151 23.06 -20.10 5.82
CA THR A 151 23.38 -21.14 4.85
C THR A 151 22.19 -22.03 4.55
N ASP A 152 22.11 -22.53 3.34
CA ASP A 152 21.22 -23.63 2.98
C ASP A 152 21.74 -24.94 3.56
N LEU A 153 20.85 -25.94 3.68
CA LEU A 153 21.24 -27.32 3.92
C LEU A 153 21.75 -27.96 2.62
N SER A 154 22.30 -29.14 2.67
CA SER A 154 22.73 -29.81 1.46
C SER A 154 22.52 -31.32 1.52
N CYS A 155 22.37 -31.93 0.37
CA CYS A 155 22.29 -33.37 0.20
C CYS A 155 23.08 -33.80 -1.05
N TYR A 156 23.56 -35.04 -1.05
CA TYR A 156 24.08 -35.66 -2.25
C TYR A 156 22.96 -36.41 -2.99
N THR A 157 22.84 -36.12 -4.27
CA THR A 157 21.95 -36.89 -5.14
C THR A 157 22.49 -38.28 -5.40
N PRO A 158 21.68 -39.24 -5.84
CA PRO A 158 22.15 -40.57 -6.24
C PRO A 158 23.28 -40.55 -7.29
N GLN A 159 23.33 -39.51 -8.13
CA GLN A 159 24.36 -39.33 -9.15
C GLN A 159 25.66 -38.69 -8.65
N GLY A 160 25.69 -38.26 -7.39
CA GLY A 160 26.86 -37.65 -6.76
C GLY A 160 26.92 -36.11 -6.83
N SER A 161 25.84 -35.46 -7.21
CA SER A 161 25.81 -34.00 -7.19
C SER A 161 25.42 -33.49 -5.81
N LEU A 162 26.28 -32.65 -5.22
CA LEU A 162 25.92 -31.90 -4.00
C LEU A 162 24.89 -30.82 -4.36
N THR A 163 23.71 -30.91 -3.78
CA THR A 163 22.58 -30.04 -4.11
C THR A 163 22.12 -29.29 -2.86
N PRO A 164 21.92 -27.97 -2.94
CA PRO A 164 21.40 -27.20 -1.81
C PRO A 164 19.91 -27.51 -1.56
N ILE A 165 19.55 -27.53 -0.29
CA ILE A 165 18.18 -27.58 0.20
C ILE A 165 17.87 -26.22 0.83
N ALA A 166 16.99 -25.47 0.18
CA ALA A 166 16.68 -24.10 0.56
C ALA A 166 16.23 -24.02 2.03
N ARG A 167 16.83 -23.11 2.77
CA ARG A 167 16.56 -22.86 4.18
C ARG A 167 16.02 -21.44 4.33
N SER A 168 14.81 -21.29 4.85
CA SER A 168 14.19 -20.00 5.07
C SER A 168 14.21 -19.64 6.54
N TYR A 169 14.73 -18.48 6.86
CA TYR A 169 14.89 -17.97 8.21
C TYR A 169 13.76 -17.05 8.62
N LYS A 170 13.24 -17.24 9.83
CA LYS A 170 12.09 -16.50 10.39
C LYS A 170 12.57 -15.28 11.14
N VAL A 171 12.32 -14.10 10.60
CA VAL A 171 12.72 -12.82 11.18
C VAL A 171 11.50 -12.02 11.58
N GLN A 172 11.52 -11.48 12.80
CA GLN A 172 10.49 -10.62 13.37
C GLN A 172 11.04 -9.22 13.60
N TYR A 173 10.23 -8.19 13.32
CA TYR A 173 10.57 -6.79 13.54
C TYR A 173 9.32 -5.91 13.63
N GLN A 174 9.46 -4.67 14.13
CA GLN A 174 8.41 -3.66 14.05
C GLN A 174 8.54 -2.88 12.75
N ASP A 175 7.39 -2.53 12.17
CA ASP A 175 7.27 -1.72 10.97
C ASP A 175 6.10 -0.76 11.12
N GLN A 176 5.87 0.08 10.14
CA GLN A 176 4.67 0.90 10.01
C GLN A 176 3.97 0.63 8.69
N GLU A 177 2.67 0.90 8.68
CA GLU A 177 1.83 0.83 7.49
C GLU A 177 0.88 2.02 7.48
N TYR A 178 0.71 2.66 6.32
CA TYR A 178 -0.21 3.77 6.19
C TYR A 178 -1.66 3.29 6.16
N ASP A 179 -2.46 3.78 7.11
CA ASP A 179 -3.91 3.59 7.14
C ASP A 179 -4.60 4.75 6.42
N ALA A 180 -5.01 4.52 5.18
CA ALA A 180 -5.67 5.53 4.36
C ALA A 180 -7.05 5.94 4.89
N ALA A 181 -7.73 5.10 5.68
CA ALA A 181 -9.04 5.42 6.23
C ALA A 181 -8.92 6.46 7.35
N ASN A 182 -7.91 6.31 8.20
CA ASN A 182 -7.64 7.20 9.32
C ASN A 182 -6.58 8.26 9.02
N THR A 183 -5.90 8.17 7.87
CA THR A 183 -4.83 9.08 7.42
C THR A 183 -3.67 9.18 8.43
N ILE A 184 -3.22 8.03 8.93
CA ILE A 184 -2.11 7.91 9.88
C ILE A 184 -1.22 6.73 9.54
N PHE A 185 0.01 6.73 10.03
CA PHE A 185 0.84 5.52 10.08
C PHE A 185 0.54 4.75 11.37
N VAL A 186 0.32 3.44 11.24
CA VAL A 186 0.07 2.53 12.36
C VAL A 186 1.22 1.55 12.50
N GLU A 187 1.62 1.28 13.74
CA GLU A 187 2.64 0.28 14.02
C GLU A 187 2.14 -1.13 13.73
N LYS A 188 3.02 -1.94 13.15
CA LYS A 188 2.72 -3.31 12.76
C LYS A 188 3.91 -4.23 13.04
N LYS A 189 3.67 -5.25 13.84
CA LYS A 189 4.64 -6.33 14.02
C LYS A 189 4.66 -7.20 12.75
N ARG A 190 5.83 -7.31 12.13
CA ARG A 190 6.06 -8.15 10.95
C ARG A 190 6.80 -9.42 11.35
N VAL A 191 6.41 -10.53 10.75
CA VAL A 191 7.16 -11.79 10.78
C VAL A 191 7.33 -12.23 9.33
N GLN A 192 8.57 -12.41 8.91
CA GLN A 192 8.89 -12.69 7.51
C GLN A 192 9.85 -13.89 7.41
N MET A 193 9.58 -14.76 6.44
CA MET A 193 10.49 -15.84 6.05
C MET A 193 11.42 -15.34 4.96
N LEU A 194 12.73 -15.38 5.20
CA LEU A 194 13.77 -14.88 4.31
C LEU A 194 14.71 -16.01 3.89
N GLN A 195 15.02 -16.07 2.60
CA GLN A 195 16.05 -16.96 2.08
C GLN A 195 17.42 -16.26 2.06
N PRO A 196 18.50 -16.95 2.38
CA PRO A 196 19.83 -16.38 2.34
C PRO A 196 20.24 -16.04 0.91
N GLN A 197 20.94 -14.93 0.78
CA GLN A 197 21.58 -14.48 -0.44
C GLN A 197 23.05 -14.19 -0.14
N GLN A 198 23.94 -15.02 -0.63
CA GLN A 198 25.39 -14.89 -0.36
C GLN A 198 25.73 -14.82 1.14
N GLY A 199 25.07 -15.65 1.95
CA GLY A 199 25.35 -15.75 3.39
C GLY A 199 24.71 -14.65 4.27
N VAL A 200 23.86 -13.78 3.71
CA VAL A 200 23.14 -12.74 4.43
C VAL A 200 21.63 -12.80 4.12
N LEU A 201 20.81 -12.20 4.99
CA LEU A 201 19.40 -11.99 4.69
C LEU A 201 19.17 -10.53 4.26
N ARG A 202 18.38 -10.34 3.22
CA ARG A 202 17.98 -9.02 2.73
C ARG A 202 16.48 -8.86 2.79
N LEU A 203 16.03 -7.69 3.25
CA LEU A 203 14.62 -7.35 3.32
C LEU A 203 14.40 -5.87 3.01
N LEU A 204 13.15 -5.52 2.72
CA LEU A 204 12.74 -4.13 2.56
C LEU A 204 12.95 -3.38 3.89
N ALA A 205 13.56 -2.20 3.83
CA ALA A 205 13.81 -1.39 5.02
C ALA A 205 12.47 -1.03 5.70
N PRO A 206 12.37 -1.19 7.03
CA PRO A 206 11.20 -0.77 7.79
C PRO A 206 10.97 0.73 7.71
N LEU A 207 9.72 1.14 7.86
CA LEU A 207 9.31 2.55 7.89
C LEU A 207 9.52 3.20 9.26
N THR A 208 10.06 2.47 10.23
CA THR A 208 10.33 2.95 11.59
C THR A 208 11.67 2.45 12.11
N ASP A 209 12.10 3.00 13.23
CA ASP A 209 13.24 2.48 13.97
C ASP A 209 12.89 1.14 14.60
N THR A 210 13.72 0.12 14.40
CA THR A 210 13.37 -1.23 14.85
C THR A 210 14.58 -2.06 15.24
N GLU A 211 14.31 -3.11 16.00
CA GLU A 211 15.21 -4.23 16.26
C GLU A 211 14.70 -5.45 15.51
N PHE A 212 15.63 -6.28 15.03
CA PHE A 212 15.29 -7.52 14.37
C PHE A 212 15.54 -8.69 15.32
N THR A 213 14.63 -9.65 15.32
CA THR A 213 14.75 -10.89 16.07
C THR A 213 14.73 -12.06 15.11
N LEU A 214 15.79 -12.85 15.10
CA LEU A 214 15.84 -14.12 14.40
C LEU A 214 15.21 -15.19 15.30
N LEU A 215 14.16 -15.85 14.83
CA LEU A 215 13.37 -16.84 15.58
C LEU A 215 13.72 -18.30 15.22
N GLY A 216 14.68 -18.52 14.35
CA GLY A 216 15.01 -19.82 13.79
C GLY A 216 14.74 -19.88 12.28
N ASP A 217 14.48 -21.07 11.76
CA ASP A 217 14.09 -21.28 10.36
C ASP A 217 12.79 -22.09 10.25
N ALA A 218 12.35 -22.35 9.02
CA ALA A 218 11.12 -23.09 8.75
C ALA A 218 11.13 -24.51 9.37
N PHE A 219 12.28 -25.18 9.39
CA PHE A 219 12.38 -26.55 9.89
C PHE A 219 12.44 -26.63 11.41
N SER A 220 12.97 -25.58 12.07
CA SER A 220 13.09 -25.55 13.53
C SER A 220 11.74 -25.67 14.24
N GLU A 221 10.71 -25.00 13.70
CA GLU A 221 9.35 -25.04 14.25
C GLU A 221 8.70 -26.43 14.04
N GLU A 222 8.80 -26.99 12.83
CA GLU A 222 8.24 -28.31 12.49
C GLU A 222 8.88 -29.44 13.28
N LEU A 223 10.17 -29.36 13.47
CA LEU A 223 10.93 -30.35 14.23
C LEU A 223 10.83 -30.14 15.75
N GLY A 224 10.27 -29.05 16.22
CA GLY A 224 10.24 -28.67 17.63
C GLY A 224 11.64 -28.42 18.20
N TYR A 225 12.56 -27.93 17.37
CA TYR A 225 13.91 -27.58 17.77
C TYR A 225 13.93 -26.25 18.51
N ASN A 226 14.48 -26.20 19.71
CA ASN A 226 14.62 -25.00 20.51
C ASN A 226 15.75 -24.11 19.95
N PHE A 227 15.40 -23.17 19.09
CA PHE A 227 16.32 -22.11 18.66
C PHE A 227 16.26 -20.96 19.66
N GLU A 228 17.42 -20.58 20.23
CA GLU A 228 17.47 -19.39 21.08
C GLU A 228 17.44 -18.14 20.20
N PRO A 229 16.44 -17.22 20.38
CA PRO A 229 16.31 -16.07 19.51
C PRO A 229 17.53 -15.15 19.58
N LEU A 230 17.99 -14.68 18.42
CA LEU A 230 19.04 -13.68 18.31
C LEU A 230 18.43 -12.29 18.04
N HIS A 231 18.98 -11.28 18.68
CA HIS A 231 18.50 -9.90 18.59
C HIS A 231 19.58 -8.97 18.03
N THR A 232 19.19 -8.04 17.16
CA THR A 232 20.08 -6.96 16.73
C THR A 232 20.01 -5.81 17.73
N GLN A 233 20.95 -4.89 17.64
CA GLN A 233 20.74 -3.54 18.16
C GLN A 233 19.68 -2.82 17.34
N LYS A 234 19.13 -1.73 17.90
CA LYS A 234 18.14 -0.92 17.24
C LYS A 234 18.73 -0.26 16.01
N LEU A 235 18.18 -0.57 14.84
CA LEU A 235 18.48 0.08 13.58
C LEU A 235 17.63 1.33 13.44
N LEU A 236 18.25 2.46 13.08
CA LEU A 236 17.55 3.69 12.75
C LEU A 236 17.02 3.62 11.32
N GLY A 237 15.71 3.69 11.17
CA GLY A 237 15.04 3.66 9.88
C GLY A 237 15.46 4.83 8.97
N GLN A 238 15.54 4.58 7.66
CA GLN A 238 15.88 5.57 6.64
C GLN A 238 14.86 5.66 5.52
N ARG A 239 14.07 4.60 5.29
CA ARG A 239 13.06 4.56 4.25
C ARG A 239 11.94 5.54 4.56
N VAL A 240 11.73 6.49 3.65
CA VAL A 240 10.69 7.51 3.74
C VAL A 240 9.46 7.08 2.96
N GLU A 241 8.29 7.27 3.57
CA GLU A 241 7.00 7.23 2.90
C GLU A 241 6.19 8.46 3.29
N VAL A 242 5.51 9.09 2.32
CA VAL A 242 4.77 10.33 2.54
C VAL A 242 3.43 10.31 1.82
N HIS A 243 2.41 10.79 2.52
CA HIS A 243 1.06 10.99 2.00
C HIS A 243 0.64 12.43 2.24
N GLY A 244 -0.19 12.99 1.35
CA GLY A 244 -0.72 14.33 1.49
C GLY A 244 -2.25 14.30 1.53
N ASN A 245 -2.83 15.07 2.43
CA ASN A 245 -4.25 15.32 2.45
C ASN A 245 -4.50 16.75 1.96
N LEU A 246 -5.37 16.93 0.97
CA LEU A 246 -5.73 18.20 0.37
C LEU A 246 -7.22 18.45 0.61
N ARG A 247 -7.58 19.64 1.07
CA ARG A 247 -8.97 20.02 1.34
C ARG A 247 -9.27 21.39 0.72
N LEU A 248 -10.34 21.49 -0.06
CA LEU A 248 -10.85 22.76 -0.56
C LEU A 248 -11.69 23.44 0.52
N VAL A 249 -11.34 24.68 0.87
CA VAL A 249 -12.05 25.47 1.90
C VAL A 249 -13.35 26.03 1.33
N GLY A 250 -14.44 25.96 2.11
CA GLY A 250 -15.76 26.54 1.73
C GLY A 250 -16.54 25.74 0.68
N SER A 251 -16.09 24.55 0.31
CA SER A 251 -16.81 23.68 -0.61
C SER A 251 -17.96 22.97 0.09
N THR A 252 -19.19 23.25 -0.35
CA THR A 252 -20.39 22.56 0.12
C THR A 252 -20.62 21.26 -0.65
N SER A 253 -20.80 20.17 0.07
CA SER A 253 -21.39 18.85 -0.32
C SER A 253 -20.91 18.07 -1.55
N LYS A 254 -20.42 18.68 -2.63
CA LYS A 254 -19.89 17.91 -3.78
C LYS A 254 -18.41 17.54 -3.69
N ALA A 255 -17.62 18.27 -2.90
CA ALA A 255 -16.22 17.95 -2.66
C ALA A 255 -16.04 16.77 -1.68
N ASP A 256 -17.03 16.49 -0.83
CA ASP A 256 -17.01 15.35 0.11
C ASP A 256 -17.12 13.99 -0.58
N SER A 257 -17.49 13.96 -1.87
CA SER A 257 -17.54 12.73 -2.67
C SER A 257 -16.22 12.36 -3.34
N LEU A 258 -15.20 13.23 -3.24
CA LEU A 258 -13.87 12.94 -3.79
C LEU A 258 -13.04 12.08 -2.83
N PRO A 259 -12.15 11.23 -3.35
CA PRO A 259 -11.20 10.51 -2.51
C PRO A 259 -10.39 11.48 -1.63
N LYS A 260 -10.16 11.10 -0.37
CA LYS A 260 -9.32 11.90 0.54
C LYS A 260 -7.98 12.23 -0.12
N GLY A 261 -7.59 13.50 -0.06
CA GLY A 261 -6.33 13.97 -0.65
C GLY A 261 -6.38 14.26 -2.14
N SER A 262 -7.55 14.27 -2.77
CA SER A 262 -7.74 14.73 -4.15
C SER A 262 -8.42 16.10 -4.19
N LEU A 263 -8.25 16.80 -5.32
CA LEU A 263 -8.94 18.07 -5.61
C LEU A 263 -9.87 17.90 -6.82
N PRO A 264 -10.91 18.75 -6.95
CA PRO A 264 -11.65 18.85 -8.18
C PRO A 264 -10.72 19.14 -9.35
N ARG A 265 -11.02 18.57 -10.51
CA ARG A 265 -10.23 18.81 -11.73
C ARG A 265 -10.26 20.29 -12.15
N SER A 266 -11.30 21.00 -11.76
CA SER A 266 -11.52 22.40 -12.12
C SER A 266 -12.03 23.18 -10.92
N LEU A 267 -11.41 24.32 -10.65
CA LEU A 267 -11.70 25.24 -9.55
C LEU A 267 -12.17 26.59 -10.09
N SER A 268 -13.01 27.28 -9.33
CA SER A 268 -13.35 28.69 -9.55
C SER A 268 -12.56 29.54 -8.57
N ALA A 269 -11.80 30.53 -9.06
CA ALA A 269 -11.05 31.43 -8.20
C ALA A 269 -11.97 32.52 -7.57
N PRO A 270 -11.65 33.02 -6.36
CA PRO A 270 -10.55 32.56 -5.50
C PRO A 270 -10.86 31.20 -4.88
N ALA A 271 -9.89 30.28 -4.90
CA ALA A 271 -10.04 28.93 -4.34
C ALA A 271 -8.93 28.65 -3.33
N GLN A 272 -9.29 28.52 -2.07
CA GLN A 272 -8.35 28.21 -1.00
C GLN A 272 -8.30 26.70 -0.75
N ILE A 273 -7.09 26.16 -0.71
CA ILE A 273 -6.84 24.77 -0.29
C ILE A 273 -6.03 24.75 1.00
N GLU A 274 -6.31 23.75 1.83
CA GLU A 274 -5.47 23.35 2.95
C GLU A 274 -4.73 22.07 2.57
N MET A 275 -3.47 21.99 2.95
CA MET A 275 -2.54 20.92 2.65
C MET A 275 -1.93 20.40 3.94
N HIS A 276 -2.04 19.09 4.18
CA HIS A 276 -1.50 18.40 5.34
C HIS A 276 -0.64 17.21 4.90
N ALA A 277 0.64 17.21 5.28
CA ALA A 277 1.57 16.12 4.99
C ALA A 277 1.63 15.12 6.15
N ILE A 278 1.63 13.85 5.81
CA ILE A 278 1.69 12.73 6.75
C ILE A 278 2.86 11.84 6.34
N GLY A 279 3.88 11.75 7.19
CA GLY A 279 5.06 10.90 6.97
C GLY A 279 5.23 9.85 8.06
N ASN A 280 6.01 8.83 7.77
CA ASN A 280 6.34 7.77 8.71
C ASN A 280 7.31 8.27 9.81
N ALA A 281 6.76 8.81 10.90
CA ALA A 281 7.56 9.22 12.05
C ALA A 281 8.19 7.99 12.77
N PRO A 282 9.40 8.09 13.30
CA PRO A 282 10.27 9.27 13.40
C PRO A 282 11.22 9.47 12.19
N VAL A 283 11.02 8.74 11.10
CA VAL A 283 11.95 8.74 9.96
C VAL A 283 11.76 9.95 9.06
N ALA A 284 10.54 10.18 8.57
CA ALA A 284 10.18 11.33 7.74
C ALA A 284 9.97 12.56 8.62
N THR A 285 10.84 13.56 8.52
CA THR A 285 10.82 14.75 9.40
C THR A 285 10.79 16.08 8.66
N LEU A 286 11.25 16.11 7.42
CA LEU A 286 11.31 17.32 6.60
C LEU A 286 10.31 17.21 5.47
N PHE A 287 9.29 18.06 5.45
CA PHE A 287 8.27 18.09 4.42
C PHE A 287 8.42 19.32 3.55
N GLN A 288 8.19 19.19 2.25
CA GLN A 288 8.21 20.29 1.30
C GLN A 288 7.02 20.19 0.35
N TRP A 289 6.21 21.26 0.36
CA TRP A 289 5.15 21.50 -0.59
C TRP A 289 5.62 22.42 -1.70
N ARG A 290 5.18 22.14 -2.91
CA ARG A 290 5.48 22.94 -4.08
C ARG A 290 4.25 22.98 -4.99
N ILE A 291 3.87 24.18 -5.44
CA ILE A 291 2.82 24.36 -6.45
C ILE A 291 3.47 24.97 -7.67
N VAL A 292 3.28 24.30 -8.80
CA VAL A 292 3.79 24.70 -10.11
C VAL A 292 2.61 25.07 -10.99
N ARG A 293 2.65 26.24 -11.61
CA ARG A 293 1.71 26.65 -12.64
C ARG A 293 2.25 26.26 -14.03
N GLY A 294 1.43 25.66 -14.87
CA GLY A 294 1.78 25.10 -16.16
C GLY A 294 1.55 23.60 -16.22
N GLU A 295 1.68 23.00 -17.40
CA GLU A 295 1.60 21.55 -17.56
C GLU A 295 2.84 20.89 -17.00
N ALA A 296 2.69 19.88 -16.16
CA ALA A 296 3.79 19.17 -15.50
C ALA A 296 4.77 18.50 -16.48
N ALA A 297 4.37 18.30 -17.72
CA ALA A 297 5.19 17.74 -18.79
C ALA A 297 6.07 18.77 -19.52
N ASN A 298 5.84 20.07 -19.34
CA ASN A 298 6.52 21.12 -20.07
C ASN A 298 7.32 22.02 -19.12
N THR A 299 8.59 21.64 -18.88
CA THR A 299 9.49 22.34 -17.96
C THR A 299 9.85 23.76 -18.38
N GLU A 300 9.75 24.09 -19.67
CA GLU A 300 10.10 25.41 -20.19
C GLU A 300 9.08 26.49 -19.88
N ASN A 301 7.79 26.12 -19.69
CA ASN A 301 6.68 27.05 -19.41
C ASN A 301 6.11 26.89 -18.01
N SER A 302 6.74 26.14 -17.12
CA SER A 302 6.25 25.94 -15.75
C SER A 302 6.95 26.88 -14.77
N SER A 303 6.18 27.58 -13.95
CA SER A 303 6.69 28.46 -12.89
C SER A 303 6.26 27.97 -11.52
N VAL A 304 7.20 27.94 -10.57
CA VAL A 304 6.88 27.69 -9.16
C VAL A 304 6.18 28.91 -8.60
N VAL A 305 4.93 28.76 -8.21
CA VAL A 305 4.11 29.85 -7.65
C VAL A 305 4.01 29.80 -6.13
N PHE A 306 4.32 28.65 -5.54
CA PHE A 306 4.32 28.45 -4.09
C PHE A 306 5.31 27.36 -3.70
N GLN A 307 6.03 27.61 -2.60
CA GLN A 307 6.91 26.65 -1.96
C GLN A 307 6.87 26.86 -0.45
N TYR A 308 6.71 25.75 0.29
CA TYR A 308 6.61 25.78 1.75
C TYR A 308 7.30 24.57 2.36
N SER A 309 8.06 24.80 3.45
CA SER A 309 8.71 23.73 4.23
C SER A 309 7.97 23.58 5.56
N GLY A 310 7.30 22.45 5.71
CA GLY A 310 6.48 22.10 6.87
C GLY A 310 5.36 21.14 6.49
N ALA A 311 4.71 20.57 7.51
CA ALA A 311 3.64 19.60 7.29
C ALA A 311 2.34 20.27 6.82
N ASP A 312 1.98 21.38 7.46
CA ASP A 312 0.68 22.04 7.28
C ASP A 312 0.85 23.41 6.62
N CYS A 313 0.09 23.66 5.57
CA CYS A 313 0.02 24.96 4.94
C CYS A 313 -1.29 25.15 4.17
N SER A 314 -1.50 26.37 3.69
CA SER A 314 -2.63 26.69 2.80
C SER A 314 -2.17 27.54 1.61
N TYR A 315 -2.92 27.48 0.53
CA TYR A 315 -2.68 28.29 -0.66
C TYR A 315 -4.01 28.71 -1.28
N THR A 316 -4.08 29.95 -1.80
CA THR A 316 -5.25 30.46 -2.49
C THR A 316 -4.92 30.69 -3.96
N PHE A 317 -5.61 29.98 -4.82
CA PHE A 317 -5.53 30.17 -6.27
C PHE A 317 -6.31 31.42 -6.67
N THR A 318 -5.61 32.41 -7.22
CA THR A 318 -6.17 33.68 -7.70
C THR A 318 -6.00 33.89 -9.19
N GLU A 319 -5.25 33.05 -9.88
CA GLU A 319 -4.97 33.14 -11.31
C GLU A 319 -5.43 31.91 -12.06
N ALA A 320 -6.04 32.11 -13.24
CA ALA A 320 -6.47 31.02 -14.11
C ALA A 320 -5.27 30.24 -14.70
N GLY A 321 -5.44 28.94 -14.87
CA GLY A 321 -4.40 28.10 -15.47
C GLY A 321 -4.40 26.69 -14.91
N ALA A 322 -3.50 25.85 -15.42
CA ALA A 322 -3.23 24.51 -14.90
C ALA A 322 -2.22 24.59 -13.74
N TYR A 323 -2.41 23.74 -12.74
CA TYR A 323 -1.54 23.67 -11.56
C TYR A 323 -1.23 22.24 -11.22
N THR A 324 0.00 22.03 -10.76
CA THR A 324 0.48 20.76 -10.21
C THR A 324 0.96 20.99 -8.79
N ILE A 325 0.43 20.20 -7.85
CA ILE A 325 0.80 20.23 -6.44
C ILE A 325 1.69 19.01 -6.18
N GLU A 326 2.87 19.26 -5.63
CA GLU A 326 3.90 18.29 -5.33
C GLU A 326 4.17 18.29 -3.82
N LEU A 327 4.32 17.10 -3.25
CA LEU A 327 4.76 16.89 -1.86
C LEU A 327 5.94 15.96 -1.87
N SER A 328 6.99 16.34 -1.17
CA SER A 328 8.13 15.49 -0.85
C SER A 328 8.42 15.48 0.64
N ALA A 329 8.99 14.38 1.10
CA ALA A 329 9.51 14.27 2.46
C ALA A 329 10.94 13.72 2.44
N THR A 330 11.72 14.10 3.44
CA THR A 330 13.11 13.68 3.58
C THR A 330 13.32 13.11 4.98
N SER A 331 14.17 12.09 5.07
CA SER A 331 14.54 11.47 6.34
C SER A 331 15.29 12.43 7.23
N ARG A 332 15.27 12.17 8.55
CA ARG A 332 15.94 13.00 9.58
C ARG A 332 17.43 13.26 9.35
N ASN A 333 18.11 12.35 8.66
CA ASN A 333 19.55 12.50 8.30
C ASN A 333 19.77 13.13 6.92
N GLY A 334 18.70 13.45 6.18
CA GLY A 334 18.78 14.07 4.86
C GLY A 334 19.18 13.14 3.72
N VAL A 335 19.39 11.83 3.98
CA VAL A 335 19.92 10.88 2.98
C VAL A 335 18.83 10.37 2.06
N CYS A 336 17.67 10.04 2.61
CA CYS A 336 16.58 9.43 1.85
C CYS A 336 15.40 10.38 1.71
N SER A 337 14.78 10.37 0.55
CA SER A 337 13.59 11.17 0.27
C SER A 337 12.56 10.36 -0.50
N ALA A 338 11.30 10.72 -0.32
CA ALA A 338 10.19 10.22 -1.10
C ALA A 338 9.30 11.38 -1.53
N SER A 339 8.60 11.21 -2.64
CA SER A 339 7.59 12.14 -3.10
C SER A 339 6.27 11.39 -3.31
N ARG A 340 5.17 12.10 -3.03
CA ARG A 340 3.84 11.63 -3.36
C ARG A 340 3.56 11.83 -4.85
N ASP A 341 2.59 11.07 -5.37
CA ASP A 341 2.04 11.31 -6.70
C ASP A 341 1.53 12.76 -6.83
N LYS A 342 1.82 13.36 -7.97
CA LYS A 342 1.44 14.75 -8.26
C LYS A 342 -0.07 14.89 -8.38
N VAL A 343 -0.63 15.91 -7.73
CA VAL A 343 -2.04 16.25 -7.86
C VAL A 343 -2.18 17.41 -8.81
N THR A 344 -2.99 17.22 -9.87
CA THR A 344 -3.24 18.26 -10.88
C THR A 344 -4.63 18.81 -10.75
N THR A 345 -4.78 20.12 -10.94
CA THR A 345 -6.06 20.83 -11.01
C THR A 345 -5.96 22.00 -12.00
N SER A 346 -7.06 22.58 -12.40
CA SER A 346 -7.07 23.78 -13.21
C SER A 346 -7.99 24.83 -12.58
N VAL A 347 -7.60 26.09 -12.68
CA VAL A 347 -8.45 27.23 -12.33
C VAL A 347 -9.06 27.76 -13.61
N GLN A 348 -10.40 27.86 -13.64
CA GLN A 348 -11.15 28.29 -14.82
C GLN A 348 -10.91 29.76 -15.15
N THR A 349 -11.04 30.12 -16.42
CA THR A 349 -11.12 31.49 -16.85
C THR A 349 -12.41 32.15 -16.34
N SER A 350 -12.39 33.45 -16.23
CA SER A 350 -13.50 34.20 -15.68
C SER A 350 -14.72 34.27 -16.62
N ARG A 351 -15.89 34.36 -15.99
CA ARG A 351 -17.17 34.64 -16.64
C ARG A 351 -17.98 35.54 -15.74
N LEU A 352 -18.67 36.48 -16.33
CA LEU A 352 -19.67 37.34 -15.67
C LEU A 352 -20.88 37.52 -16.60
N GLU A 353 -22.05 37.18 -16.09
CA GLU A 353 -23.34 37.44 -16.77
C GLU A 353 -24.26 38.12 -15.78
N VAL A 354 -24.90 39.19 -16.23
CA VAL A 354 -25.80 39.99 -15.41
C VAL A 354 -27.22 39.77 -15.90
N PRO A 355 -28.14 39.27 -15.05
CA PRO A 355 -29.54 39.13 -15.39
C PRO A 355 -30.17 40.51 -15.67
N ASN A 356 -31.26 40.56 -16.44
CA ASN A 356 -31.96 41.80 -16.76
C ASN A 356 -33.29 41.96 -16.03
N ALA A 357 -33.70 40.99 -15.20
CA ALA A 357 -34.93 41.05 -14.42
C ALA A 357 -34.85 40.09 -13.20
N PHE A 358 -35.59 40.43 -12.15
CA PHE A 358 -35.87 39.56 -11.02
C PHE A 358 -37.21 39.94 -10.37
N SER A 359 -37.74 39.06 -9.51
CA SER A 359 -39.08 39.25 -8.92
C SER A 359 -39.02 38.96 -7.42
N PRO A 360 -38.80 39.99 -6.57
CA PRO A 360 -38.59 39.82 -5.14
C PRO A 360 -39.82 39.32 -4.37
N THR A 361 -41.02 39.45 -4.93
CA THR A 361 -42.27 39.18 -4.21
C THR A 361 -43.09 38.03 -4.76
N SER A 362 -42.88 37.59 -6.02
CA SER A 362 -43.81 36.68 -6.70
C SER A 362 -43.50 35.18 -6.53
N SER A 363 -42.28 34.82 -6.18
CA SER A 363 -41.87 33.41 -6.11
C SER A 363 -40.76 33.23 -5.11
N PRO A 364 -41.04 33.12 -3.78
CA PRO A 364 -40.02 32.96 -2.75
C PRO A 364 -39.10 31.78 -3.05
N GLY A 365 -37.79 32.06 -3.08
CA GLY A 365 -36.75 31.07 -3.40
C GLY A 365 -36.43 30.91 -4.88
N ILE A 366 -37.16 31.52 -5.77
CA ILE A 366 -36.96 31.48 -7.23
C ILE A 366 -36.89 32.89 -7.79
N ASN A 367 -35.70 33.33 -8.22
CA ASN A 367 -35.47 34.62 -8.86
C ASN A 367 -35.91 35.85 -8.01
N ASP A 368 -35.87 35.68 -6.68
CA ASP A 368 -36.25 36.68 -5.67
C ASP A 368 -35.09 37.60 -5.25
N VAL A 369 -33.88 37.27 -5.67
CA VAL A 369 -32.66 38.06 -5.45
C VAL A 369 -31.96 38.28 -6.77
N PHE A 370 -31.65 39.54 -7.08
CA PHE A 370 -30.80 39.87 -8.21
C PHE A 370 -29.36 39.45 -7.94
N ARG A 371 -28.91 38.39 -8.61
CA ARG A 371 -27.57 37.85 -8.50
C ARG A 371 -26.92 37.75 -9.86
N VAL A 372 -25.63 38.04 -9.91
CA VAL A 372 -24.83 37.79 -11.11
C VAL A 372 -24.50 36.30 -11.23
N VAL A 373 -24.41 35.80 -12.45
CA VAL A 373 -23.84 34.47 -12.72
C VAL A 373 -22.37 34.65 -13.03
N HIS A 374 -21.51 34.01 -12.25
CA HIS A 374 -20.08 34.23 -12.38
C HIS A 374 -19.25 32.96 -12.18
N THR A 375 -18.01 33.05 -12.62
CA THR A 375 -16.95 32.06 -12.39
C THR A 375 -15.63 32.80 -12.28
N SER A 376 -14.78 32.41 -11.34
CA SER A 376 -13.41 32.90 -11.20
C SER A 376 -13.25 34.42 -11.21
N LEU A 377 -14.07 35.12 -10.47
CA LEU A 377 -13.91 36.56 -10.19
C LEU A 377 -13.08 36.73 -8.92
N VAL A 378 -12.02 37.54 -8.99
CA VAL A 378 -11.10 37.83 -7.87
C VAL A 378 -11.31 39.20 -7.25
N GLU A 379 -11.93 40.09 -7.97
CA GLU A 379 -12.44 41.38 -7.51
C GLU A 379 -13.82 41.59 -8.02
N PHE A 380 -14.68 42.20 -7.21
CA PHE A 380 -16.05 42.51 -7.57
C PHE A 380 -16.55 43.73 -6.78
N ASP A 381 -17.19 44.70 -7.49
CA ASP A 381 -17.90 45.85 -6.93
C ASP A 381 -19.17 46.06 -7.74
N GLY A 382 -20.32 45.80 -7.13
CA GLY A 382 -21.63 45.94 -7.74
C GLY A 382 -22.48 47.00 -7.04
N ARG A 383 -23.16 47.87 -7.84
CA ARG A 383 -24.00 48.94 -7.32
C ARG A 383 -25.30 49.02 -8.10
N ILE A 384 -26.37 49.28 -7.38
CA ILE A 384 -27.72 49.51 -7.94
C ILE A 384 -28.15 50.92 -7.69
N TYR A 385 -28.72 51.53 -8.70
CA TYR A 385 -29.19 52.92 -8.68
C TYR A 385 -30.69 53.01 -9.13
N ASN A 386 -31.39 54.00 -8.61
CA ASN A 386 -32.70 54.37 -9.13
C ASN A 386 -32.57 55.30 -10.35
N GLU A 387 -33.71 55.71 -10.95
CA GLU A 387 -33.80 56.60 -12.14
C GLU A 387 -33.17 57.98 -11.89
N TRP A 388 -33.10 58.46 -10.64
CA TRP A 388 -32.47 59.72 -10.26
C TRP A 388 -30.96 59.63 -9.95
N GLY A 389 -30.37 58.43 -10.08
CA GLY A 389 -28.95 58.19 -9.81
C GLY A 389 -28.60 58.03 -8.33
N ASN A 390 -29.58 57.83 -7.44
CA ASN A 390 -29.33 57.55 -6.05
C ASN A 390 -28.94 56.07 -5.90
N GLU A 391 -27.82 55.78 -5.20
CA GLU A 391 -27.38 54.43 -4.88
C GLU A 391 -28.35 53.79 -3.86
N LEU A 392 -28.89 52.63 -4.22
CA LEU A 392 -29.84 51.88 -3.39
C LEU A 392 -29.13 50.69 -2.69
N TYR A 393 -28.16 50.07 -3.37
CA TYR A 393 -27.49 48.88 -2.87
C TYR A 393 -26.05 48.83 -3.40
N HIS A 394 -25.16 48.36 -2.54
CA HIS A 394 -23.74 48.10 -2.86
C HIS A 394 -23.29 46.77 -2.26
N TRP A 395 -22.64 45.96 -3.07
CA TRP A 395 -22.05 44.67 -2.60
C TRP A 395 -20.73 44.38 -3.30
N THR A 396 -19.85 43.64 -2.58
CA THR A 396 -18.50 43.32 -3.01
C THR A 396 -18.24 41.80 -3.07
N ASP A 397 -19.17 40.98 -2.60
CA ASP A 397 -19.12 39.53 -2.76
C ASP A 397 -20.00 39.11 -3.96
N PRO A 398 -19.43 38.58 -5.06
CA PRO A 398 -20.22 38.20 -6.22
C PRO A 398 -21.24 37.10 -5.95
N ASN A 399 -21.11 36.34 -4.84
CA ASN A 399 -22.10 35.35 -4.39
C ASN A 399 -23.31 36.02 -3.70
N GLY A 400 -23.17 37.27 -3.31
CA GLY A 400 -24.24 38.06 -2.76
C GLY A 400 -25.28 38.47 -3.82
N GLY A 401 -26.13 39.44 -3.47
CA GLY A 401 -27.12 39.95 -4.41
C GLY A 401 -28.08 40.91 -3.73
N TRP A 402 -28.87 41.65 -4.56
CA TRP A 402 -29.85 42.58 -4.07
C TRP A 402 -31.25 41.95 -4.02
N ASP A 403 -31.89 42.00 -2.88
CA ASP A 403 -33.22 41.45 -2.59
C ASP A 403 -34.37 42.37 -2.95
N GLY A 404 -34.11 43.50 -3.61
CA GLY A 404 -35.12 44.47 -3.96
C GLY A 404 -35.55 45.35 -2.80
N THR A 405 -34.77 45.47 -1.74
CA THR A 405 -35.07 46.36 -0.61
C THR A 405 -34.13 47.59 -0.59
N TYR A 406 -34.66 48.69 -0.10
CA TYR A 406 -33.91 49.90 0.23
C TYR A 406 -34.37 50.42 1.59
N ARG A 407 -33.40 50.56 2.53
CA ARG A 407 -33.71 51.00 3.93
C ARG A 407 -34.78 50.14 4.62
N GLY A 408 -34.81 48.82 4.32
CA GLY A 408 -35.75 47.87 4.92
C GLY A 408 -37.17 47.87 4.32
N GLN A 409 -37.39 48.56 3.22
CA GLN A 409 -38.65 48.56 2.50
C GLN A 409 -38.45 48.07 1.07
N SER A 410 -39.39 47.27 0.55
CA SER A 410 -39.39 46.84 -0.84
C SER A 410 -39.49 48.04 -1.79
N VAL A 411 -38.71 48.01 -2.85
CA VAL A 411 -38.81 49.02 -3.92
C VAL A 411 -39.98 48.69 -4.81
N SER A 412 -40.51 49.74 -5.50
CA SER A 412 -41.59 49.57 -6.46
C SER A 412 -41.13 48.78 -7.69
N GLY A 413 -42.06 48.08 -8.36
CA GLY A 413 -41.83 47.53 -9.68
C GLY A 413 -41.42 48.60 -10.68
N GLY A 414 -40.44 48.32 -11.51
CA GLY A 414 -39.89 49.29 -12.45
C GLY A 414 -38.45 49.00 -12.89
N VAL A 415 -37.85 50.02 -13.50
CA VAL A 415 -36.48 49.93 -14.04
C VAL A 415 -35.50 50.55 -13.09
N TYR A 416 -34.47 49.78 -12.75
CA TYR A 416 -33.31 50.18 -11.95
C TYR A 416 -32.04 50.01 -12.77
N TYR A 417 -30.96 50.62 -12.35
CA TYR A 417 -29.70 50.60 -13.11
C TYR A 417 -28.59 49.96 -12.27
N TYR A 418 -27.73 49.19 -12.94
CA TYR A 418 -26.54 48.63 -12.28
C TYR A 418 -25.25 49.17 -12.89
N VAL A 419 -24.25 49.25 -12.08
CA VAL A 419 -22.84 49.42 -12.46
C VAL A 419 -22.05 48.36 -11.75
N ILE A 420 -21.35 47.53 -12.50
CA ILE A 420 -20.55 46.44 -11.96
C ILE A 420 -19.14 46.54 -12.52
N TYR A 421 -18.16 46.58 -11.60
CA TYR A 421 -16.76 46.37 -11.91
C TYR A 421 -16.36 44.98 -11.38
N ALA A 422 -15.66 44.21 -12.20
CA ALA A 422 -15.07 42.94 -11.74
C ALA A 422 -13.76 42.67 -12.46
N ARG A 423 -12.87 41.91 -11.80
CA ARG A 423 -11.64 41.39 -12.40
C ARG A 423 -11.60 39.87 -12.28
N GLY A 424 -11.35 39.21 -13.38
CA GLY A 424 -11.22 37.78 -13.48
C GLY A 424 -9.83 37.25 -13.08
N ALA A 425 -9.77 36.00 -12.73
CA ALA A 425 -8.53 35.26 -12.48
C ALA A 425 -7.62 35.14 -13.71
N ASP A 426 -8.18 35.32 -14.89
CA ASP A 426 -7.47 35.38 -16.18
C ASP A 426 -7.02 36.82 -16.56
N GLY A 427 -7.20 37.78 -15.65
CA GLY A 427 -6.87 39.18 -15.84
C GLY A 427 -7.89 39.97 -16.60
N LYS A 428 -9.00 39.36 -17.07
CA LYS A 428 -10.07 40.06 -17.79
C LYS A 428 -10.79 41.00 -16.86
N VAL A 429 -10.97 42.26 -17.34
CA VAL A 429 -11.72 43.29 -16.62
C VAL A 429 -13.11 43.44 -17.24
N TYR A 430 -14.13 43.43 -16.37
CA TYR A 430 -15.52 43.64 -16.68
C TYR A 430 -15.97 45.01 -16.16
N ASN A 431 -16.57 45.82 -17.02
CA ASN A 431 -17.17 47.09 -16.68
C ASN A 431 -18.58 47.08 -17.24
N GLU A 432 -19.47 46.41 -16.53
CA GLU A 432 -20.85 46.19 -16.98
C GLU A 432 -21.76 47.30 -16.48
N ARG A 433 -22.59 47.77 -17.35
CA ARG A 433 -23.64 48.78 -17.05
C ARG A 433 -24.93 48.40 -17.78
N GLY A 434 -26.03 48.50 -17.07
CA GLY A 434 -27.31 48.15 -17.68
C GLY A 434 -28.48 48.47 -16.78
N HIS A 435 -29.60 47.94 -17.15
CA HIS A 435 -30.85 48.10 -16.40
C HIS A 435 -31.36 46.75 -15.91
N ILE A 436 -32.12 46.79 -14.83
CA ILE A 436 -32.79 45.65 -14.21
C ILE A 436 -34.27 45.96 -14.14
N ASN A 437 -35.11 45.03 -14.56
CA ASN A 437 -36.55 45.11 -14.37
C ASN A 437 -36.92 44.42 -13.06
N VAL A 438 -37.42 45.18 -12.08
CA VAL A 438 -38.05 44.64 -10.87
C VAL A 438 -39.51 44.35 -11.23
N LEU A 439 -39.86 43.06 -11.20
CA LEU A 439 -41.20 42.61 -11.55
C LEU A 439 -42.03 42.50 -10.26
N ASP A 440 -43.12 43.27 -10.20
CA ASP A 440 -44.12 43.14 -9.12
C ASP A 440 -45.01 41.92 -9.38
N GLY A 441 -45.24 41.11 -8.31
CA GLY A 441 -46.06 39.90 -8.40
C GLY A 441 -47.58 40.15 -8.57
N ASP A 442 -48.02 41.38 -8.56
CA ASP A 442 -49.45 41.76 -8.70
C ASP A 442 -49.85 42.03 -10.14
N LEU A 443 -49.72 41.04 -11.01
CA LEU A 443 -50.65 40.94 -12.15
C LEU A 443 -51.95 40.30 -11.63
N GLN A 444 -52.70 40.98 -10.77
CA GLN A 444 -54.12 40.68 -10.64
C GLN A 444 -54.74 40.80 -12.03
N SER A 445 -55.20 39.66 -12.54
CA SER A 445 -56.07 39.56 -13.67
C SER A 445 -57.27 40.53 -13.46
N SER A 446 -57.19 41.72 -14.00
CA SER A 446 -58.41 42.51 -14.28
C SER A 446 -59.17 41.74 -15.36
N HIS A 447 -60.03 40.83 -14.93
CA HIS A 447 -61.17 40.44 -15.75
C HIS A 447 -62.05 41.65 -15.87
N PRO A 448 -62.32 42.20 -17.04
CA PRO A 448 -63.47 43.02 -17.23
C PRO A 448 -64.65 42.06 -17.23
N ASN A 449 -65.42 42.13 -16.11
CA ASN A 449 -66.78 41.63 -16.13
C ASN A 449 -67.63 42.45 -17.12
N SER A 450 -68.43 41.70 -17.86
CA SER A 450 -69.76 42.00 -18.35
C SER A 450 -69.92 43.07 -19.48
N PHE A 451 -70.36 42.65 -20.60
CA PHE A 451 -71.83 42.72 -20.95
C PHE A 451 -72.06 41.75 -22.11
#